data_64d969db6062e10eee6cf498bdd823a9
#
_entry.id   64d969db6062e10eee6cf498bdd823a9
#
_cell.length_a   1.000
_cell.length_b   1.000
_cell.length_c   1.000
_cell.angle_alpha   90.00
_cell.angle_beta   90.00
_cell.angle_gamma   90.00
#
_symmetry.space_group_name_H-M   'P 1'
#
loop_
_entity.id
_entity.type
_entity.pdbx_description
1 polymer ?
#
loop_
_entity_poly.entity_id
_entity_poly.type
_entity_poly.pdbx_seq_one_letter_code
_entity_poly.pdbx_strand_id
1 'polypeptide(L)'
;MDSNIKLTKKERAEFIYLLKILKNQGDEEYDYDNMIKALQYGYEYHYSDIFDCLFDEELSADGCREVLDILEMYRGIIYSYINLKREGIQLSLTEDDIRFPGFDGNNEGKQMSYTEYFIKDLGRYDEIEQYRRKNQYE
;
A
#
# COMPACT_ATOMS: atom_id res chain seq x y z
N MET A 1 -2.46 19.26 8.76
CA MET A 1 -1.77 18.68 7.62
C MET A 1 -1.16 19.79 6.77
N ASP A 2 0.13 19.88 6.78
CA ASP A 2 0.86 20.93 6.07
C ASP A 2 1.18 20.48 4.64
N SER A 3 0.15 20.21 3.85
CA SER A 3 0.40 19.97 2.44
C SER A 3 0.40 21.31 1.71
N ASN A 4 1.58 21.82 1.47
CA ASN A 4 1.78 22.99 0.63
C ASN A 4 1.65 22.60 -0.84
N ILE A 5 0.45 22.19 -1.25
CA ILE A 5 0.21 21.87 -2.65
C ILE A 5 0.03 23.18 -3.41
N LYS A 6 0.89 23.38 -4.40
CA LYS A 6 0.84 24.51 -5.31
C LYS A 6 0.35 24.02 -6.67
N LEU A 7 -0.62 24.72 -7.24
CA LEU A 7 -1.15 24.43 -8.56
C LEU A 7 -1.05 25.67 -9.45
N THR A 8 -0.56 25.48 -10.66
CA THR A 8 -0.60 26.54 -11.67
C THR A 8 -2.04 26.75 -12.14
N LYS A 9 -2.29 27.88 -12.80
CA LYS A 9 -3.59 28.15 -13.39
C LYS A 9 -3.99 27.06 -14.39
N LYS A 10 -3.04 26.58 -15.18
CA LYS A 10 -3.26 25.50 -16.13
C LYS A 10 -3.65 24.20 -15.44
N GLU A 11 -2.92 23.82 -14.39
CA GLU A 11 -3.22 22.63 -13.62
C GLU A 11 -4.59 22.70 -12.97
N ARG A 12 -4.97 23.87 -12.43
CA ARG A 12 -6.30 24.09 -11.85
C ARG A 12 -7.39 23.88 -12.91
N ALA A 13 -7.19 24.40 -14.11
CA ALA A 13 -8.13 24.20 -15.22
C ALA A 13 -8.28 22.72 -15.60
N GLU A 14 -7.16 22.00 -15.68
CA GLU A 14 -7.15 20.57 -15.99
C GLU A 14 -7.96 19.78 -14.95
N PHE A 15 -7.73 20.02 -13.65
CA PHE A 15 -8.48 19.35 -12.60
C PHE A 15 -9.96 19.72 -12.61
N ILE A 16 -10.32 20.97 -12.90
CA ILE A 16 -11.72 21.38 -13.02
C ILE A 16 -12.42 20.59 -14.11
N TYR A 17 -11.80 20.45 -15.29
CA TYR A 17 -12.41 19.68 -16.37
C TYR A 17 -12.58 18.21 -16.02
N LEU A 18 -11.59 17.60 -15.38
CA LEU A 18 -11.68 16.20 -14.93
C LEU A 18 -12.79 16.01 -13.90
N LEU A 19 -12.89 16.93 -12.92
CA LEU A 19 -13.92 16.85 -11.89
C LEU A 19 -15.32 17.04 -12.48
N LYS A 20 -15.48 17.92 -13.48
CA LYS A 20 -16.75 18.09 -14.20
C LYS A 20 -17.16 16.82 -14.94
N ILE A 21 -16.20 16.13 -15.56
CA ILE A 21 -16.46 14.85 -16.25
C ILE A 21 -16.93 13.81 -15.24
N LEU A 22 -16.25 13.65 -14.11
CA LEU A 22 -16.63 12.70 -13.07
C LEU A 22 -18.01 13.00 -12.51
N LYS A 23 -18.31 14.26 -12.25
CA LYS A 23 -19.63 14.69 -11.79
C LYS A 23 -20.72 14.32 -12.80
N ASN A 24 -20.47 14.56 -14.10
CA ASN A 24 -21.45 14.26 -15.16
C ASN A 24 -21.68 12.75 -15.35
N GLN A 25 -20.72 11.92 -14.93
CA GLN A 25 -20.86 10.46 -14.95
C GLN A 25 -21.68 9.91 -13.78
N GLY A 26 -22.14 10.80 -12.89
CA GLY A 26 -22.96 10.41 -11.74
C GLY A 26 -22.16 9.91 -10.55
N ASP A 27 -20.85 10.14 -10.54
CA ASP A 27 -20.01 9.82 -9.37
C ASP A 27 -20.37 10.74 -8.21
N GLU A 28 -20.70 10.16 -7.05
CA GLU A 28 -21.07 10.89 -5.85
C GLU A 28 -20.05 10.71 -4.70
N GLU A 29 -18.88 10.16 -5.00
CA GLU A 29 -17.86 9.86 -4.00
C GLU A 29 -17.34 11.12 -3.31
N TYR A 30 -17.27 12.23 -4.03
CA TYR A 30 -16.73 13.49 -3.55
C TYR A 30 -17.70 14.65 -3.77
N ASP A 31 -17.51 15.72 -3.01
CA ASP A 31 -18.22 16.99 -3.22
C ASP A 31 -17.58 17.77 -4.36
N TYR A 32 -17.90 17.37 -5.59
CA TYR A 32 -17.30 17.92 -6.81
C TYR A 32 -17.53 19.42 -6.97
N ASP A 33 -18.72 19.90 -6.60
CA ASP A 33 -19.06 21.32 -6.76
C ASP A 33 -18.15 22.21 -5.91
N ASN A 34 -17.90 21.84 -4.67
CA ASN A 34 -17.04 22.60 -3.78
C ASN A 34 -15.57 22.48 -4.18
N MET A 35 -15.13 21.31 -4.62
CA MET A 35 -13.77 21.11 -5.14
C MET A 35 -13.52 21.98 -6.38
N ILE A 36 -14.46 22.01 -7.31
CA ILE A 36 -14.38 22.84 -8.52
C ILE A 36 -14.30 24.32 -8.15
N LYS A 37 -15.13 24.74 -7.20
CA LYS A 37 -15.16 26.13 -6.74
C LYS A 37 -13.83 26.55 -6.11
N ALA A 38 -13.25 25.70 -5.28
CA ALA A 38 -11.96 25.97 -4.64
C ALA A 38 -10.84 26.15 -5.71
N LEU A 39 -10.85 25.33 -6.74
CA LEU A 39 -9.91 25.42 -7.85
C LEU A 39 -10.16 26.68 -8.70
N GLN A 40 -11.42 26.99 -8.98
CA GLN A 40 -11.81 28.12 -9.80
C GLN A 40 -11.38 29.46 -9.18
N TYR A 41 -11.60 29.61 -7.88
CA TYR A 41 -11.29 30.84 -7.16
C TYR A 41 -9.90 30.85 -6.51
N GLY A 42 -9.18 29.74 -6.58
CA GLY A 42 -7.81 29.67 -6.08
C GLY A 42 -7.70 29.59 -4.56
N TYR A 43 -8.55 28.81 -3.91
CA TYR A 43 -8.50 28.62 -2.46
C TYR A 43 -7.48 27.54 -2.13
N GLU A 44 -6.22 27.91 -2.08
CA GLU A 44 -5.06 27.03 -1.98
C GLU A 44 -5.13 26.08 -0.76
N TYR A 45 -5.65 26.55 0.36
CA TYR A 45 -5.80 25.74 1.58
C TYR A 45 -6.57 24.44 1.33
N HIS A 46 -7.51 24.46 0.40
CA HIS A 46 -8.39 23.31 0.11
C HIS A 46 -7.87 22.40 -1.02
N TYR A 47 -6.75 22.73 -1.62
CA TYR A 47 -6.19 21.87 -2.69
C TYR A 47 -5.81 20.49 -2.18
N SER A 48 -5.39 20.37 -0.93
CA SER A 48 -5.06 19.10 -0.31
C SER A 48 -6.24 18.13 -0.28
N ASP A 49 -7.46 18.64 -0.19
CA ASP A 49 -8.67 17.80 -0.13
C ASP A 49 -8.83 16.96 -1.41
N ILE A 50 -8.35 17.46 -2.54
CA ILE A 50 -8.41 16.76 -3.83
C ILE A 50 -7.46 15.55 -3.82
N PHE A 51 -6.38 15.62 -3.04
CA PHE A 51 -5.31 14.63 -3.01
C PHE A 51 -5.28 13.83 -1.69
N ASP A 52 -6.32 13.91 -0.87
CA ASP A 52 -6.35 13.25 0.45
C ASP A 52 -6.19 11.74 0.39
N CYS A 53 -6.57 11.13 -0.73
CA CYS A 53 -6.40 9.69 -0.92
C CYS A 53 -4.98 9.27 -1.28
N LEU A 54 -4.09 10.21 -1.51
CA LEU A 54 -2.70 9.95 -1.86
C LEU A 54 -1.80 10.12 -0.64
N PHE A 55 -0.80 9.25 -0.51
CA PHE A 55 0.22 9.43 0.52
C PHE A 55 1.19 10.54 0.12
N ASP A 56 1.63 11.34 1.11
CA ASP A 56 2.58 12.43 0.89
C ASP A 56 3.97 11.92 0.49
N GLU A 57 4.35 10.75 0.98
CA GLU A 57 5.65 10.15 0.73
C GLU A 57 5.50 8.85 -0.05
N GLU A 58 6.37 8.67 -1.02
CA GLU A 58 6.44 7.44 -1.80
C GLU A 58 7.34 6.41 -1.12
N LEU A 59 7.07 5.13 -1.35
CA LEU A 59 8.06 4.08 -1.14
C LEU A 59 8.84 3.97 -2.46
N SER A 60 10.15 4.25 -2.40
CA SER A 60 10.99 4.24 -3.60
C SER A 60 11.03 2.87 -4.27
N ALA A 61 11.43 2.82 -5.54
CA ALA A 61 11.61 1.55 -6.24
C ALA A 61 12.60 0.64 -5.52
N ASP A 62 13.66 1.20 -4.97
CA ASP A 62 14.63 0.43 -4.18
C ASP A 62 14.01 -0.08 -2.87
N GLY A 63 13.21 0.74 -2.21
CA GLY A 63 12.47 0.33 -1.02
C GLY A 63 11.50 -0.81 -1.32
N CYS A 64 10.80 -0.76 -2.45
CA CYS A 64 9.93 -1.86 -2.89
C CYS A 64 10.73 -3.14 -3.14
N ARG A 65 11.87 -3.04 -3.84
CA ARG A 65 12.73 -4.21 -4.08
C ARG A 65 13.25 -4.83 -2.79
N GLU A 66 13.65 -4.00 -1.84
CA GLU A 66 14.11 -4.48 -0.54
C GLU A 66 13.03 -5.30 0.16
N VAL A 67 11.79 -4.82 0.15
CA VAL A 67 10.64 -5.57 0.69
C VAL A 67 10.47 -6.90 -0.05
N LEU A 68 10.52 -6.90 -1.39
CA LEU A 68 10.39 -8.11 -2.17
C LEU A 68 11.51 -9.11 -1.90
N ASP A 69 12.73 -8.64 -1.73
CA ASP A 69 13.88 -9.49 -1.40
C ASP A 69 13.70 -10.17 -0.03
N ILE A 70 13.19 -9.44 0.94
CA ILE A 70 12.87 -9.98 2.26
C ILE A 70 11.77 -11.06 2.16
N LEU A 71 10.71 -10.78 1.42
CA LEU A 71 9.61 -11.72 1.21
C LEU A 71 10.09 -12.97 0.47
N GLU A 72 10.94 -12.81 -0.55
CA GLU A 72 11.51 -13.93 -1.30
C GLU A 72 12.40 -14.81 -0.41
N MET A 73 13.14 -14.20 0.49
CA MET A 73 13.93 -14.92 1.49
C MET A 73 13.04 -15.81 2.37
N TYR A 74 11.97 -15.27 2.91
CA TYR A 74 11.03 -16.03 3.73
C TYR A 74 10.32 -17.11 2.93
N ARG A 75 9.98 -16.84 1.68
CA ARG A 75 9.40 -17.82 0.79
C ARG A 75 10.33 -19.01 0.60
N GLY A 76 11.62 -18.75 0.37
CA GLY A 76 12.63 -19.79 0.25
C GLY A 76 12.79 -20.62 1.52
N ILE A 77 12.77 -19.96 2.67
CA ILE A 77 12.82 -20.63 3.97
C ILE A 77 11.61 -21.55 4.18
N ILE A 78 10.41 -21.04 3.88
CA ILE A 78 9.16 -21.81 4.02
C ILE A 78 9.18 -23.05 3.12
N TYR A 79 9.56 -22.92 1.85
CA TYR A 79 9.63 -24.04 0.93
C TYR A 79 10.67 -25.08 1.38
N SER A 80 11.82 -24.63 1.84
CA SER A 80 12.86 -25.53 2.37
C SER A 80 12.35 -26.32 3.57
N TYR A 81 11.65 -25.64 4.49
CA TYR A 81 11.05 -26.27 5.65
C TYR A 81 10.03 -27.35 5.26
N ILE A 82 9.12 -27.02 4.34
CA ILE A 82 8.10 -27.93 3.85
C ILE A 82 8.75 -29.18 3.21
N ASN A 83 9.75 -28.98 2.36
CA ASN A 83 10.42 -30.08 1.66
C ASN A 83 11.15 -31.01 2.63
N LEU A 84 11.85 -30.46 3.61
CA LEU A 84 12.56 -31.25 4.62
C LEU A 84 11.58 -32.06 5.47
N LYS A 85 10.45 -31.49 5.83
CA LYS A 85 9.40 -32.23 6.55
C LYS A 85 8.82 -33.37 5.73
N ARG A 86 8.62 -33.16 4.43
CA ARG A 86 8.12 -34.22 3.52
C ARG A 86 9.09 -35.40 3.42
N GLU A 87 10.38 -35.11 3.50
CA GLU A 87 11.44 -36.14 3.48
C GLU A 87 11.57 -36.85 4.83
N GLY A 88 10.79 -36.48 5.82
CA GLY A 88 10.82 -37.10 7.15
C GLY A 88 12.01 -36.67 8.00
N ILE A 89 12.69 -35.58 7.63
CA ILE A 89 13.83 -35.06 8.38
C ILE A 89 13.29 -34.35 9.62
N GLN A 90 13.85 -34.68 10.79
CA GLN A 90 13.52 -34.03 12.04
C GLN A 90 14.24 -32.70 12.13
N LEU A 91 13.47 -31.61 12.27
CA LEU A 91 13.99 -30.26 12.34
C LEU A 91 13.90 -29.73 13.76
N SER A 92 14.93 -29.01 14.20
CA SER A 92 14.93 -28.26 15.46
C SER A 92 14.08 -26.99 15.38
N LEU A 93 13.72 -26.55 14.16
CA LEU A 93 12.89 -25.37 13.92
C LEU A 93 11.41 -25.72 13.89
N THR A 94 10.58 -24.82 14.39
CA THR A 94 9.12 -24.93 14.34
C THR A 94 8.56 -24.00 13.25
N GLU A 95 7.26 -24.12 12.96
CA GLU A 95 6.59 -23.22 12.01
C GLU A 95 6.70 -21.76 12.45
N ASP A 96 6.71 -21.48 13.76
CA ASP A 96 6.86 -20.14 14.29
C ASP A 96 8.23 -19.53 13.97
N ASP A 97 9.27 -20.38 13.93
CA ASP A 97 10.64 -19.89 13.65
C ASP A 97 10.85 -19.44 12.22
N ILE A 98 10.07 -19.99 11.27
CA ILE A 98 10.22 -19.71 9.85
C ILE A 98 9.21 -18.70 9.33
N ARG A 99 8.29 -18.28 10.17
CA ARG A 99 7.22 -17.37 9.79
C ARG A 99 7.74 -15.95 9.53
N PHE A 100 7.20 -15.31 8.49
CA PHE A 100 7.45 -13.90 8.26
C PHE A 100 6.80 -13.07 9.36
N PRO A 101 7.58 -12.31 10.15
CA PRO A 101 7.04 -11.59 11.31
C PRO A 101 6.27 -10.32 10.95
N GLY A 102 6.36 -9.86 9.70
CA GLY A 102 5.79 -8.58 9.30
C GLY A 102 6.77 -7.43 9.51
N PHE A 103 6.32 -6.23 9.16
CA PHE A 103 7.06 -4.99 9.39
C PHE A 103 6.47 -4.23 10.57
N ASP A 104 7.29 -3.42 11.23
CA ASP A 104 6.85 -2.56 12.32
C ASP A 104 5.97 -1.42 11.78
N GLY A 105 4.70 -1.42 12.17
CA GLY A 105 3.73 -0.42 11.74
C GLY A 105 4.06 1.00 12.18
N ASN A 106 4.87 1.17 13.23
CA ASN A 106 5.27 2.49 13.73
C ASN A 106 6.44 3.08 12.94
N ASN A 107 7.40 2.24 12.54
CA ASN A 107 8.64 2.69 11.88
C ASN A 107 8.73 2.27 10.42
N GLU A 108 7.99 1.22 10.04
CA GLU A 108 8.05 0.61 8.72
C GLU A 108 6.66 0.53 8.08
N GLY A 109 5.85 1.60 8.29
CA GLY A 109 4.47 1.64 7.82
C GLY A 109 4.32 1.52 6.30
N LYS A 110 5.24 2.11 5.54
CA LYS A 110 5.23 2.02 4.07
C LYS A 110 5.53 0.62 3.58
N GLN A 111 6.52 -0.03 4.20
CA GLN A 111 6.91 -1.42 3.90
C GLN A 111 5.75 -2.37 4.24
N MET A 112 5.10 -2.16 5.37
CA MET A 112 3.94 -2.94 5.79
C MET A 112 2.78 -2.79 4.81
N SER A 113 2.47 -1.57 4.40
CA SER A 113 1.42 -1.26 3.44
C SER A 113 1.71 -1.88 2.07
N TYR A 114 2.95 -1.79 1.61
CA TYR A 114 3.38 -2.39 0.34
C TYR A 114 3.29 -3.92 0.38
N THR A 115 3.66 -4.53 1.51
CA THR A 115 3.53 -5.99 1.71
C THR A 115 2.08 -6.44 1.57
N GLU A 116 1.15 -5.73 2.21
CA GLU A 116 -0.29 -6.02 2.11
C GLU A 116 -0.78 -5.91 0.65
N TYR A 117 -0.37 -4.86 -0.05
CA TYR A 117 -0.69 -4.67 -1.46
C TYR A 117 -0.17 -5.84 -2.31
N PHE A 118 1.09 -6.23 -2.12
CA PHE A 118 1.73 -7.28 -2.91
C PHE A 118 1.09 -8.65 -2.67
N ILE A 119 0.85 -8.99 -1.41
CA ILE A 119 0.33 -10.31 -1.04
C ILE A 119 -1.18 -10.39 -1.29
N LYS A 120 -1.95 -9.41 -0.83
CA LYS A 120 -3.41 -9.46 -0.89
C LYS A 120 -3.98 -8.95 -2.20
N ASP A 121 -3.57 -7.75 -2.63
CA ASP A 121 -4.16 -7.14 -3.83
C ASP A 121 -3.61 -7.77 -5.10
N LEU A 122 -2.29 -8.00 -5.18
CA LEU A 122 -1.67 -8.64 -6.34
C LEU A 122 -1.74 -10.17 -6.28
N GLY A 123 -2.11 -10.75 -5.13
CA GLY A 123 -2.25 -12.20 -4.95
C GLY A 123 -0.95 -12.96 -5.11
N ARG A 124 0.16 -12.40 -4.65
CA ARG A 124 1.49 -13.02 -4.73
C ARG A 124 1.88 -13.62 -3.40
N TYR A 125 2.70 -14.65 -3.45
CA TYR A 125 3.33 -15.30 -2.29
C TYR A 125 2.30 -15.74 -1.23
N ASP A 126 1.25 -16.46 -1.65
CA ASP A 126 0.18 -16.96 -0.78
C ASP A 126 0.69 -17.80 0.39
N GLU A 127 1.78 -18.52 0.20
CA GLU A 127 2.41 -19.35 1.23
C GLU A 127 2.88 -18.53 2.44
N ILE A 128 3.35 -17.30 2.23
CA ILE A 128 3.73 -16.39 3.31
C ILE A 128 2.49 -16.02 4.14
N GLU A 129 1.39 -15.72 3.47
CA GLU A 129 0.13 -15.36 4.11
C GLU A 129 -0.45 -16.52 4.92
N GLN A 130 -0.36 -17.76 4.41
CA GLN A 130 -0.83 -18.94 5.12
C GLN A 130 -0.14 -19.14 6.46
N TYR A 131 1.19 -18.96 6.52
CA TYR A 131 1.94 -19.08 7.75
C TYR A 131 1.71 -17.89 8.68
N ARG A 132 1.46 -16.72 8.12
CA ARG A 132 1.18 -15.51 8.88
C ARG A 132 -0.19 -15.55 9.57
N ARG A 133 -1.25 -16.04 8.87
CA ARG A 133 -2.62 -16.09 9.39
C ARG A 133 -2.79 -17.03 10.57
N LYS A 134 -2.09 -18.15 10.60
CA LYS A 134 -2.20 -19.13 11.68
C LYS A 134 -1.95 -18.56 13.08
N ASN A 135 -1.37 -17.37 13.17
CA ASN A 135 -0.94 -16.77 14.42
C ASN A 135 -1.63 -15.46 14.78
N GLN A 136 -2.56 -14.98 13.93
CA GLN A 136 -3.38 -13.82 14.28
C GLN A 136 -4.58 -14.18 15.15
N TYR A 137 -4.83 -15.46 15.36
CA TYR A 137 -6.00 -15.97 16.09
C TYR A 137 -5.65 -16.81 17.34
N GLU A 138 -4.38 -16.82 17.70
CA GLU A 138 -3.97 -17.45 18.98
C GLU A 138 -3.72 -16.41 20.06
#